data_0e7c716c506478523483e737fcc0508d
#
_entry.id   0e7c716c506478523483e737fcc0508d
#
_cell.length_a   1.000
_cell.length_b   1.000
_cell.length_c   1.000
_cell.angle_alpha   90.00
_cell.angle_beta   90.00
_cell.angle_gamma   90.00
#
_symmetry.space_group_name_H-M   'P 1'
#
loop_
_entity.id
_entity.type
_entity.pdbx_description
1 polymer ?
#
loop_
_entity_poly.entity_id
_entity_poly.type
_entity_poly.pdbx_seq_one_letter_code
_entity_poly.pdbx_strand_id
1 'polypeptide(L)'
;MKAIVTVIGKDKPGIIAAVSGLLAKHNINIEDISQTVLHGNFTMVMLVSLDGNTLGVAGLAELTATLAAEVGVEIHVQNEEIFDAIHKI
;
A
#
# COMPACT_ATOMS: atom_id res chain seq x y z
N MET A 1 -0.85 -11.06 -10.82
CA MET A 1 -0.58 -11.09 -9.37
C MET A 1 -1.04 -9.80 -8.71
N LYS A 2 -1.67 -9.92 -7.58
CA LYS A 2 -2.17 -8.75 -6.84
C LYS A 2 -1.62 -8.72 -5.43
N ALA A 3 -1.52 -7.53 -4.88
CA ALA A 3 -1.03 -7.32 -3.52
C ALA A 3 -1.96 -6.37 -2.78
N ILE A 4 -1.95 -6.49 -1.47
CA ILE A 4 -2.64 -5.59 -0.57
C ILE A 4 -1.59 -4.67 0.05
N VAL A 5 -1.77 -3.37 -0.09
CA VAL A 5 -0.90 -2.36 0.49
C VAL A 5 -1.67 -1.64 1.60
N THR A 6 -1.18 -1.73 2.82
CA THR A 6 -1.81 -1.10 3.98
C THR A 6 -0.92 0.02 4.49
N VAL A 7 -1.48 1.21 4.65
CA VAL A 7 -0.77 2.40 5.14
C VAL A 7 -1.42 2.85 6.43
N ILE A 8 -0.61 2.99 7.49
CA ILE A 8 -1.10 3.37 8.81
C ILE A 8 -0.20 4.47 9.39
N GLY A 9 -0.80 5.51 9.92
CA GLY A 9 -0.04 6.58 10.56
C GLY A 9 -0.89 7.74 11.00
N LYS A 10 -0.22 8.81 11.43
CA LYS A 10 -0.91 10.05 11.75
C LYS A 10 -1.40 10.70 10.46
N ASP A 11 -2.62 11.20 10.49
CA ASP A 11 -3.17 11.90 9.34
C ASP A 11 -2.42 13.21 9.10
N LYS A 12 -1.97 13.39 7.87
CA LYS A 12 -1.28 14.60 7.45
C LYS A 12 -1.38 14.74 5.93
N PRO A 13 -1.24 15.98 5.42
CA PRO A 13 -1.31 16.19 3.97
C PRO A 13 -0.24 15.41 3.22
N GLY A 14 -0.60 14.92 2.04
CA GLY A 14 0.35 14.33 1.11
C GLY A 14 0.58 12.83 1.23
N ILE A 15 -0.02 12.15 2.20
CA ILE A 15 0.17 10.69 2.33
C ILE A 15 -0.32 9.97 1.07
N ILE A 16 -1.56 10.25 0.66
CA ILE A 16 -2.15 9.59 -0.51
C ILE A 16 -1.35 9.91 -1.77
N ALA A 17 -0.96 11.18 -1.94
CA ALA A 17 -0.19 11.60 -3.10
C ALA A 17 1.17 10.89 -3.16
N ALA A 18 1.85 10.75 -2.03
CA ALA A 18 3.15 10.10 -1.97
C ALA A 18 3.05 8.62 -2.33
N VAL A 19 2.08 7.92 -1.75
CA VAL A 19 1.91 6.48 -1.98
C VAL A 19 1.44 6.21 -3.40
N SER A 20 0.41 6.92 -3.87
CA SER A 20 -0.11 6.72 -5.21
C SER A 20 0.90 7.14 -6.28
N GLY A 21 1.70 8.16 -6.01
CA GLY A 21 2.76 8.59 -6.91
C GLY A 21 3.84 7.53 -7.07
N LEU A 22 4.23 6.87 -5.99
CA LEU A 22 5.19 5.77 -6.05
C LEU A 22 4.63 4.63 -6.90
N LEU A 23 3.38 4.25 -6.68
CA LEU A 23 2.75 3.17 -7.45
C LEU A 23 2.67 3.52 -8.93
N ALA A 24 2.25 4.74 -9.25
CA ALA A 24 2.16 5.20 -10.63
C ALA A 24 3.52 5.20 -11.32
N LYS A 25 4.56 5.61 -10.62
CA LYS A 25 5.92 5.63 -11.16
C LYS A 25 6.38 4.25 -11.61
N HIS A 26 5.92 3.22 -10.94
CA HIS A 26 6.29 1.84 -11.24
C HIS A 26 5.21 1.08 -12.04
N ASN A 27 4.28 1.82 -12.62
CA ASN A 27 3.18 1.24 -13.44
C ASN A 27 2.35 0.21 -12.67
N ILE A 28 2.12 0.48 -11.40
CA ILE A 28 1.28 -0.38 -10.57
C ILE A 28 -0.10 0.24 -10.50
N ASN A 29 -1.11 -0.51 -10.92
CA ASN A 29 -2.49 -0.05 -10.95
C ASN A 29 -3.17 -0.26 -9.61
N ILE A 30 -3.84 0.77 -9.11
CA ILE A 30 -4.67 0.65 -7.92
C ILE A 30 -6.06 0.22 -8.38
N GLU A 31 -6.49 -0.98 -7.97
CA GLU A 31 -7.78 -1.53 -8.39
C GLU A 31 -8.89 -1.23 -7.40
N ASP A 32 -8.55 -1.06 -6.14
CA ASP A 32 -9.53 -0.73 -5.11
C ASP A 32 -8.80 -0.01 -3.98
N ILE A 33 -9.52 0.83 -3.27
CA ILE A 33 -8.96 1.61 -2.18
C ILE A 33 -10.03 1.89 -1.12
N SER A 34 -9.67 1.73 0.13
CA SER A 34 -10.51 2.08 1.26
C SER A 34 -9.67 2.86 2.25
N GLN A 35 -10.20 3.94 2.78
CA GLN A 35 -9.47 4.76 3.74
C GLN A 35 -10.38 5.21 4.86
N THR A 36 -9.79 5.37 6.04
CA THR A 36 -10.50 5.81 7.24
C THR A 36 -9.59 6.72 8.05
N VAL A 37 -10.15 7.79 8.59
CA VAL A 37 -9.46 8.64 9.56
C VAL A 37 -10.26 8.59 10.85
N LEU A 38 -9.62 8.17 11.93
CA LEU A 38 -10.25 8.05 13.23
C LEU A 38 -9.30 8.58 14.29
N HIS A 39 -9.75 9.60 15.03
CA HIS A 39 -8.94 10.24 16.08
C HIS A 39 -7.55 10.67 15.59
N GLY A 40 -7.49 11.23 14.36
CA GLY A 40 -6.22 11.68 13.79
C GLY A 40 -5.32 10.57 13.28
N ASN A 41 -5.79 9.33 13.30
CA ASN A 41 -5.06 8.20 12.74
C ASN A 41 -5.61 7.86 11.35
N PHE A 42 -4.71 7.75 10.40
CA PHE A 42 -5.03 7.44 9.01
C PHE A 42 -4.77 5.97 8.74
N THR A 43 -5.72 5.29 8.12
CA THR A 43 -5.57 3.91 7.66
C THR A 43 -6.07 3.82 6.24
N MET A 44 -5.25 3.27 5.36
CA MET A 44 -5.61 3.09 3.96
C MET A 44 -5.23 1.68 3.54
N VAL A 45 -6.15 1.00 2.88
CA VAL A 45 -5.93 -0.34 2.34
C VAL A 45 -6.18 -0.28 0.84
N MET A 46 -5.21 -0.73 0.06
CA MET A 46 -5.31 -0.72 -1.40
C MET A 46 -5.09 -2.10 -1.96
N LEU A 47 -5.92 -2.48 -2.95
CA LEU A 47 -5.65 -3.64 -3.79
C LEU A 47 -4.95 -3.13 -5.02
N VAL A 48 -3.76 -3.64 -5.29
CA VAL A 48 -2.94 -3.20 -6.43
C VAL A 48 -2.59 -4.38 -7.33
N SER A 49 -2.44 -4.10 -8.62
CA SER A 49 -2.05 -5.09 -9.60
C SER A 49 -0.57 -4.95 -9.92
N LEU A 50 0.15 -6.07 -9.83
CA LEU A 50 1.56 -6.14 -10.21
C LEU A 50 1.75 -6.76 -11.60
N ASP A 51 0.66 -6.92 -12.34
CA ASP A 51 0.71 -7.49 -13.69
C ASP A 51 1.57 -6.61 -14.61
N GLY A 52 2.43 -7.24 -15.38
CA GLY A 52 3.35 -6.54 -16.26
C GLY A 52 4.54 -5.91 -15.53
N ASN A 53 4.70 -6.21 -14.25
CA ASN A 53 5.74 -5.62 -13.42
C ASN A 53 6.67 -6.73 -12.90
N THR A 54 7.97 -6.46 -12.84
CA THR A 54 8.96 -7.43 -12.38
C THR A 54 9.30 -7.32 -10.90
N LEU A 55 8.72 -6.35 -10.20
CA LEU A 55 9.04 -6.10 -8.79
C LEU A 55 8.64 -7.25 -7.86
N GLY A 56 7.44 -7.79 -8.06
CA GLY A 56 6.86 -8.73 -7.12
C GLY A 56 6.54 -8.06 -5.78
N VAL A 57 6.01 -8.85 -4.86
CA VAL A 57 5.63 -8.35 -3.52
C VAL A 57 6.86 -7.89 -2.76
N ALA A 58 7.97 -8.62 -2.82
CA ALA A 58 9.20 -8.27 -2.11
C ALA A 58 9.78 -6.95 -2.62
N GLY A 59 9.81 -6.73 -3.92
CA GLY A 59 10.32 -5.49 -4.51
C GLY A 59 9.45 -4.31 -4.13
N LEU A 60 8.14 -4.48 -4.16
CA LEU A 60 7.21 -3.42 -3.75
C LEU A 60 7.37 -3.11 -2.25
N ALA A 61 7.55 -4.15 -1.42
CA ALA A 61 7.77 -3.95 0.01
C ALA A 61 9.01 -3.11 0.28
N GLU A 62 10.10 -3.32 -0.45
CA GLU A 62 11.33 -2.53 -0.30
C GLU A 62 11.10 -1.06 -0.68
N LEU A 63 10.43 -0.82 -1.80
CA LEU A 63 10.14 0.54 -2.24
C LEU A 63 9.26 1.28 -1.24
N THR A 64 8.23 0.62 -0.75
CA THR A 64 7.30 1.23 0.20
C THR A 64 7.93 1.42 1.57
N ALA A 65 8.88 0.58 1.97
CA ALA A 65 9.61 0.75 3.23
C ALA A 65 10.41 2.06 3.23
N THR A 66 11.06 2.37 2.11
CA THR A 66 11.80 3.63 1.97
C THR A 66 10.85 4.81 2.05
N LEU A 67 9.73 4.75 1.33
CA LEU A 67 8.73 5.81 1.34
C LEU A 67 8.11 5.97 2.73
N ALA A 68 7.83 4.89 3.41
CA ALA A 68 7.26 4.91 4.76
C ALA A 68 8.15 5.68 5.73
N ALA A 69 9.46 5.47 5.66
CA ALA A 69 10.42 6.18 6.48
C ALA A 69 10.44 7.68 6.16
N GLU A 70 10.36 8.04 4.88
CA GLU A 70 10.38 9.43 4.44
C GLU A 70 9.12 10.18 4.88
N VAL A 71 7.96 9.53 4.74
CA VAL A 71 6.66 10.15 5.04
C VAL A 71 6.32 10.06 6.53
N GLY A 72 6.90 9.10 7.24
CA GLY A 72 6.62 8.89 8.65
C GLY A 72 5.35 8.09 8.90
N VAL A 73 5.13 7.06 8.09
CA VAL A 73 3.99 6.14 8.24
C VAL A 73 4.49 4.71 8.23
N GLU A 74 3.62 3.77 8.55
CA GLU A 74 3.89 2.35 8.36
C GLU A 74 3.22 1.90 7.08
N ILE A 75 3.92 1.12 6.25
CA ILE A 75 3.36 0.54 5.05
C ILE A 75 3.64 -0.96 5.06
N HIS A 76 2.60 -1.75 4.90
CA HIS A 76 2.69 -3.21 4.85
C HIS A 76 2.21 -3.69 3.49
N VAL A 77 2.96 -4.60 2.88
CA VAL A 77 2.62 -5.18 1.59
C VAL A 77 2.47 -6.68 1.76
N GLN A 78 1.34 -7.21 1.32
CA GLN A 78 1.04 -8.63 1.41
C GLN A 78 0.51 -9.14 0.08
N ASN A 79 0.82 -10.40 -0.24
CA ASN A 79 0.20 -11.07 -1.37
C ASN A 79 -1.30 -11.19 -1.09
N GLU A 80 -2.13 -10.94 -2.10
CA GLU A 80 -3.59 -10.98 -1.95
C GLU A 80 -4.07 -12.35 -1.44
N GLU A 81 -3.51 -13.43 -1.96
CA GLU A 81 -3.92 -14.77 -1.55
C GLU A 81 -3.65 -15.03 -0.07
N ILE A 82 -2.51 -14.57 0.43
CA ILE A 82 -2.16 -14.72 1.83
C ILE A 82 -3.08 -13.87 2.71
N PHE A 83 -3.34 -12.64 2.28
CA PHE A 83 -4.24 -11.74 2.98
C PHE A 83 -5.65 -12.35 3.10
N ASP A 84 -6.18 -12.87 1.99
CA ASP A 84 -7.48 -13.50 1.96
C ASP A 84 -7.55 -14.73 2.87
N ALA A 85 -6.49 -15.55 2.87
CA ALA A 85 -6.41 -16.75 3.71
C ALA A 85 -6.47 -16.40 5.21
N ILE A 86 -5.80 -15.30 5.60
CA ILE A 86 -5.78 -14.85 7.00
C ILE A 86 -7.13 -14.26 7.42
N HIS A 87 -7.80 -13.54 6.53
CA HIS A 87 -9.04 -12.84 6.83
C HIS A 87 -10.30 -13.61 6.47
N LYS A 88 -10.16 -14.81 5.97
CA LYS A 88 -11.28 -15.66 5.61
C LYS A 88 -11.73 -16.45 6.83
N ILE A 89 -12.95 -16.25 7.21
CA ILE A 89 -13.54 -16.93 8.37
C ILE A 89 -14.59 -17.93 7.91
#